data_17791a34e0d1f9b88c266581138754c3
#
_entry.id   17791a34e0d1f9b88c266581138754c3
#
_cell.length_a   1.000
_cell.length_b   1.000
_cell.length_c   1.000
_cell.angle_alpha   90.00
_cell.angle_beta   90.00
_cell.angle_gamma   90.00
#
_symmetry.space_group_name_H-M   'P 1'
#
loop_
_entity.id
_entity.type
_entity.pdbx_description
1 polymer ?
#
loop_
_entity_poly.entity_id
_entity_poly.type
_entity_poly.pdbx_seq_one_letter_code
_entity_poly.pdbx_strand_id
1 'polypeptide(L)'
;MRMLRMFLFLCVWGFSHIVHAQVTLEDCRQKARENYPQSRQYDLLRLSEEYTLSNAGKGNLPQISLSGKISYQSEATTFPFDIPGLGSKGLPKDQYQAMIEVRQNLWDGGKIRNQKAQIQAATEESERQLDNSLYALEERVDQVFFGILLLDEQLSQHTLLEEELARSLKDVQSYRTNGTANDADVDAVQVEILQTRQQRIQLESNRNAYLRMLSLLTGEEFPPHTHLQRPEAVLETTGIVNRPELRWYEAQEQSVSVQRKGLQTGYLPSFSLFAQGAYGNPGLDILKDKFRAYYLVGARFTWNFGSLYTLKNDRKKLDNQLQKIQSERDLFLFHTHLQLAEEDGTIQTLRQQMKEDEEIIRLRKNIRLSAEAKVANGTLSVSDLLKEITAENLARQAKVLHEIQLLMHLHQRKHL
;
A
#
# COMPACT_ATOMS: atom_id res chain seq x y z
N MET A 1 -46.02 -43.64 -44.82
CA MET A 1 -45.15 -43.88 -43.69
C MET A 1 -44.18 -42.69 -43.56
N ARG A 2 -44.55 -41.67 -42.84
CA ARG A 2 -43.70 -40.55 -42.54
C ARG A 2 -43.78 -40.32 -41.04
N MET A 3 -42.69 -40.62 -40.32
CA MET A 3 -42.56 -40.40 -38.88
C MET A 3 -42.56 -38.90 -38.57
N LEU A 4 -43.50 -38.49 -37.76
CA LEU A 4 -43.62 -37.18 -37.17
C LEU A 4 -42.67 -37.13 -35.98
N ARG A 5 -41.50 -36.48 -36.11
CA ARG A 5 -40.60 -36.18 -35.00
C ARG A 5 -41.10 -34.94 -34.27
N MET A 6 -41.72 -35.20 -33.13
CA MET A 6 -42.16 -34.21 -32.17
C MET A 6 -40.92 -33.66 -31.44
N PHE A 7 -40.53 -32.43 -31.75
CA PHE A 7 -39.50 -31.68 -31.02
C PHE A 7 -40.09 -31.18 -29.72
N LEU A 8 -39.74 -31.84 -28.62
CA LEU A 8 -40.02 -31.37 -27.28
C LEU A 8 -39.00 -30.26 -26.93
N PHE A 9 -39.41 -29.00 -27.06
CA PHE A 9 -38.66 -27.86 -26.54
C PHE A 9 -38.83 -27.85 -25.02
N LEU A 10 -37.84 -28.42 -24.32
CA LEU A 10 -37.70 -28.27 -22.87
C LEU A 10 -37.17 -26.85 -22.63
N CYS A 11 -38.09 -25.91 -22.33
CA CYS A 11 -37.71 -24.63 -21.73
C CYS A 11 -37.18 -24.89 -20.33
N VAL A 12 -35.87 -25.05 -20.22
CA VAL A 12 -35.13 -24.91 -18.96
C VAL A 12 -35.17 -23.43 -18.59
N TRP A 13 -36.21 -23.04 -17.85
CA TRP A 13 -36.17 -21.78 -17.11
C TRP A 13 -35.09 -21.91 -16.05
N GLY A 14 -33.91 -21.43 -16.39
CA GLY A 14 -32.88 -21.18 -15.41
C GLY A 14 -33.42 -20.14 -14.43
N PHE A 15 -33.90 -20.58 -13.29
CA PHE A 15 -34.01 -19.74 -12.11
C PHE A 15 -32.59 -19.31 -11.77
N SER A 16 -32.20 -18.15 -12.31
CA SER A 16 -31.07 -17.39 -11.76
C SER A 16 -31.50 -17.03 -10.34
N HIS A 17 -31.15 -17.90 -9.39
CA HIS A 17 -31.08 -17.50 -8.00
C HIS A 17 -30.01 -16.37 -8.00
N ILE A 18 -30.50 -15.14 -7.93
CA ILE A 18 -29.67 -14.02 -7.48
C ILE A 18 -29.34 -14.38 -6.02
N VAL A 19 -28.31 -15.18 -5.85
CA VAL A 19 -27.63 -15.28 -4.56
C VAL A 19 -27.17 -13.85 -4.33
N HIS A 20 -27.86 -13.12 -3.46
CA HIS A 20 -27.35 -11.89 -2.90
C HIS A 20 -26.08 -12.34 -2.15
N ALA A 21 -24.95 -12.31 -2.84
CA ALA A 21 -23.68 -12.57 -2.20
C ALA A 21 -23.57 -11.52 -1.08
N GLN A 22 -23.62 -12.01 0.16
CA GLN A 22 -23.41 -11.13 1.31
C GLN A 22 -22.01 -10.56 1.18
N VAL A 23 -21.92 -9.24 1.20
CA VAL A 23 -20.64 -8.53 1.06
C VAL A 23 -19.84 -8.75 2.33
N THR A 24 -18.75 -9.49 2.24
CA THR A 24 -17.86 -9.77 3.37
C THR A 24 -16.72 -8.77 3.44
N LEU A 25 -16.12 -8.61 4.62
CA LEU A 25 -14.95 -7.75 4.83
C LEU A 25 -13.76 -8.19 3.98
N GLU A 26 -13.53 -9.52 3.89
CA GLU A 26 -12.39 -10.07 3.16
C GLU A 26 -12.54 -9.87 1.65
N ASP A 27 -13.75 -10.04 1.10
CA ASP A 27 -14.03 -9.72 -0.31
C ASP A 27 -13.77 -8.25 -0.61
N CYS A 28 -14.16 -7.34 0.29
CA CYS A 28 -13.90 -5.91 0.13
C CYS A 28 -12.41 -5.59 0.14
N ARG A 29 -11.62 -6.21 1.01
CA ARG A 29 -10.16 -6.05 1.05
C ARG A 29 -9.52 -6.55 -0.24
N GLN A 30 -9.87 -7.75 -0.68
CA GLN A 30 -9.33 -8.32 -1.92
C GLN A 30 -9.64 -7.44 -3.12
N LYS A 31 -10.90 -7.04 -3.31
CA LYS A 31 -11.32 -6.17 -4.41
C LYS A 31 -10.66 -4.80 -4.35
N ALA A 32 -10.51 -4.24 -3.14
CA ALA A 32 -9.79 -2.99 -2.97
C ALA A 32 -8.32 -3.11 -3.41
N ARG A 33 -7.62 -4.19 -3.07
CA ARG A 33 -6.27 -4.45 -3.54
C ARG A 33 -6.20 -4.56 -5.08
N GLU A 34 -7.15 -5.24 -5.70
CA GLU A 34 -7.21 -5.41 -7.17
C GLU A 34 -7.51 -4.09 -7.89
N ASN A 35 -8.42 -3.28 -7.34
CA ASN A 35 -8.83 -1.99 -7.91
C ASN A 35 -7.84 -0.86 -7.66
N TYR A 36 -6.99 -0.96 -6.64
CA TYR A 36 -6.13 0.13 -6.23
C TYR A 36 -5.07 0.46 -7.30
N PRO A 37 -4.97 1.72 -7.74
CA PRO A 37 -4.08 2.07 -8.86
C PRO A 37 -2.61 1.70 -8.64
N GLN A 38 -2.15 1.69 -7.39
CA GLN A 38 -0.77 1.30 -7.07
C GLN A 38 -0.49 -0.19 -7.29
N SER A 39 -1.50 -1.07 -7.31
CA SER A 39 -1.31 -2.49 -7.55
C SER A 39 -0.66 -2.77 -8.92
N ARG A 40 -0.91 -1.90 -9.90
CA ARG A 40 -0.24 -1.98 -11.21
C ARG A 40 1.27 -1.70 -11.14
N GLN A 41 1.75 -1.13 -10.06
CA GLN A 41 3.18 -0.83 -9.89
C GLN A 41 4.01 -2.12 -9.76
N TYR A 42 3.44 -3.25 -9.29
CA TYR A 42 4.15 -4.53 -9.26
C TYR A 42 4.63 -4.95 -10.65
N ASP A 43 3.74 -4.92 -11.63
CA ASP A 43 4.08 -5.29 -13.01
C ASP A 43 5.10 -4.32 -13.61
N LEU A 44 4.97 -3.02 -13.33
CA LEU A 44 5.91 -2.00 -13.79
C LEU A 44 7.29 -2.15 -13.15
N LEU A 45 7.37 -2.48 -11.85
CA LEU A 45 8.62 -2.74 -11.15
C LEU A 45 9.34 -3.97 -11.75
N ARG A 46 8.62 -5.06 -11.97
CA ARG A 46 9.18 -6.29 -12.58
C ARG A 46 9.65 -6.06 -14.02
N LEU A 47 8.87 -5.34 -14.81
CA LEU A 47 9.25 -4.99 -16.18
C LEU A 47 10.47 -4.08 -16.21
N SER A 48 10.55 -3.10 -15.30
CA SER A 48 11.71 -2.23 -15.14
C SER A 48 12.95 -3.00 -14.69
N GLU A 49 12.78 -3.97 -13.78
CA GLU A 49 13.85 -4.87 -13.37
C GLU A 49 14.40 -5.67 -14.57
N GLU A 50 13.51 -6.32 -15.34
CA GLU A 50 13.88 -7.11 -16.52
C GLU A 50 14.71 -6.29 -17.50
N TYR A 51 14.25 -5.08 -17.85
CA TYR A 51 14.98 -4.20 -18.77
C TYR A 51 16.32 -3.76 -18.19
N THR A 52 16.37 -3.43 -16.91
CA THR A 52 17.59 -2.96 -16.25
C THR A 52 18.61 -4.11 -16.11
N LEU A 53 18.17 -5.32 -15.77
CA LEU A 53 19.01 -6.52 -15.73
C LEU A 53 19.53 -6.89 -17.12
N SER A 54 18.69 -6.79 -18.16
CA SER A 54 19.09 -6.99 -19.55
C SER A 54 20.16 -5.99 -19.96
N ASN A 55 19.96 -4.70 -19.65
CA ASN A 55 20.93 -3.64 -19.96
C ASN A 55 22.25 -3.84 -19.20
N ALA A 56 22.22 -4.20 -17.92
CA ALA A 56 23.42 -4.53 -17.15
C ALA A 56 24.16 -5.71 -17.78
N GLY A 57 23.43 -6.73 -18.27
CA GLY A 57 24.00 -7.88 -18.98
C GLY A 57 24.74 -7.53 -20.28
N LYS A 58 24.27 -6.48 -20.98
CA LYS A 58 24.92 -6.01 -22.23
C LYS A 58 26.30 -5.43 -22.01
N GLY A 59 26.69 -5.11 -20.77
CA GLY A 59 28.07 -4.77 -20.42
C GLY A 59 29.08 -5.89 -20.70
N ASN A 60 28.62 -7.14 -20.85
CA ASN A 60 29.44 -8.28 -21.28
C ASN A 60 29.58 -8.41 -22.81
N LEU A 61 28.86 -7.62 -23.59
CA LEU A 61 28.99 -7.61 -25.03
C LEU A 61 30.20 -6.77 -25.48
N PRO A 62 30.74 -7.01 -26.70
CA PRO A 62 31.77 -6.15 -27.24
C PRO A 62 31.33 -4.68 -27.30
N GLN A 63 32.11 -3.81 -26.71
CA GLN A 63 31.86 -2.36 -26.74
C GLN A 63 32.62 -1.74 -27.91
N ILE A 64 31.89 -1.07 -28.79
CA ILE A 64 32.44 -0.43 -29.99
C ILE A 64 32.42 1.06 -29.79
N SER A 65 33.56 1.70 -29.99
CA SER A 65 33.71 3.17 -29.92
C SER A 65 34.43 3.69 -31.15
N LEU A 66 34.01 4.86 -31.64
CA LEU A 66 34.69 5.64 -32.67
C LEU A 66 35.18 6.91 -32.02
N SER A 67 36.46 7.19 -32.18
CA SER A 67 37.07 8.39 -31.65
C SER A 67 37.90 9.11 -32.72
N GLY A 68 37.94 10.44 -32.65
CA GLY A 68 38.76 11.27 -33.51
C GLY A 68 39.67 12.19 -32.66
N LYS A 69 40.92 12.36 -33.05
CA LYS A 69 41.85 13.27 -32.42
C LYS A 69 42.50 14.17 -33.46
N ILE A 70 42.48 15.46 -33.22
CA ILE A 70 43.27 16.46 -33.95
C ILE A 70 44.08 17.16 -32.87
N SER A 71 45.40 17.20 -33.07
CA SER A 71 46.31 17.89 -32.12
C SER A 71 47.40 18.63 -32.86
N TYR A 72 47.82 19.78 -32.30
CA TYR A 72 48.96 20.56 -32.74
C TYR A 72 49.98 20.55 -31.60
N GLN A 73 51.23 20.25 -31.96
CA GLN A 73 52.35 20.21 -31.02
C GLN A 73 53.19 21.46 -31.15
N SER A 74 53.68 22.03 -30.04
CA SER A 74 54.55 23.19 -30.02
C SER A 74 55.92 22.91 -30.72
N GLU A 75 56.35 21.66 -30.61
CA GLU A 75 57.60 21.20 -31.17
C GLU A 75 57.42 19.97 -32.06
N ALA A 76 58.20 19.87 -33.13
CA ALA A 76 58.26 18.68 -33.96
C ALA A 76 59.15 17.61 -33.30
N THR A 77 58.73 16.38 -33.27
CA THR A 77 59.58 15.27 -32.82
C THR A 77 60.63 14.99 -33.89
N THR A 78 61.91 15.30 -33.57
CA THR A 78 63.05 15.10 -34.44
C THR A 78 63.97 14.04 -33.86
N PHE A 79 64.78 13.40 -34.73
CA PHE A 79 65.82 12.48 -34.26
C PHE A 79 67.03 13.33 -33.82
N PRO A 80 67.71 12.96 -32.70
CA PRO A 80 68.86 13.68 -32.20
C PRO A 80 70.16 13.45 -33.05
N PHE A 81 70.05 12.75 -34.18
CA PHE A 81 71.17 12.47 -35.11
C PHE A 81 70.67 12.48 -36.55
N ASP A 82 71.53 13.01 -37.46
CA ASP A 82 71.26 12.99 -38.90
C ASP A 82 71.48 11.58 -39.46
N ILE A 83 70.41 10.96 -40.06
CA ILE A 83 70.52 9.70 -40.76
C ILE A 83 70.78 10.04 -42.24
N PRO A 84 71.98 9.66 -42.82
CA PRO A 84 72.24 9.89 -44.22
C PRO A 84 71.19 9.31 -45.12
N GLY A 85 70.48 10.10 -45.94
CA GLY A 85 69.47 9.72 -46.85
C GLY A 85 67.98 9.85 -46.31
N LEU A 86 67.80 10.08 -45.03
CA LEU A 86 66.50 10.50 -44.46
C LEU A 86 66.61 11.94 -44.00
N GLY A 87 66.40 12.91 -44.81
CA GLY A 87 66.47 14.31 -44.38
C GLY A 87 65.86 14.55 -43.01
N SER A 88 66.39 15.48 -42.23
CA SER A 88 65.95 15.80 -40.85
C SER A 88 64.56 16.43 -40.75
N LYS A 89 63.58 15.89 -41.48
CA LYS A 89 62.20 16.26 -41.38
C LYS A 89 61.61 15.59 -40.12
N GLY A 90 61.44 16.36 -39.06
CA GLY A 90 60.69 15.97 -37.91
C GLY A 90 59.24 15.64 -38.29
N LEU A 91 58.56 14.95 -37.38
CA LEU A 91 57.11 14.69 -37.51
C LEU A 91 56.35 16.03 -37.68
N PRO A 92 55.28 16.06 -38.49
CA PRO A 92 54.46 17.26 -38.56
C PRO A 92 53.94 17.66 -37.17
N LYS A 93 53.84 18.96 -36.95
CA LYS A 93 53.32 19.52 -35.68
C LYS A 93 51.81 19.24 -35.55
N ASP A 94 51.11 19.10 -36.65
CA ASP A 94 49.71 18.75 -36.75
C ASP A 94 49.56 17.26 -36.91
N GLN A 95 48.69 16.65 -36.06
CA GLN A 95 48.42 15.22 -36.06
C GLN A 95 46.91 14.97 -36.13
N TYR A 96 46.55 14.00 -36.93
CA TYR A 96 45.18 13.63 -37.20
C TYR A 96 45.00 12.13 -36.99
N GLN A 97 43.96 11.70 -36.29
CA GLN A 97 43.66 10.30 -36.07
C GLN A 97 42.15 10.08 -35.98
N ALA A 98 41.67 9.14 -36.71
CA ALA A 98 40.34 8.53 -36.50
C ALA A 98 40.53 7.05 -36.13
N MET A 99 39.90 6.61 -35.06
CA MET A 99 40.10 5.25 -34.52
C MET A 99 38.76 4.62 -34.16
N ILE A 100 38.54 3.40 -34.61
CA ILE A 100 37.51 2.52 -34.13
C ILE A 100 38.13 1.50 -33.16
N GLU A 101 37.58 1.38 -31.97
CA GLU A 101 38.01 0.38 -30.97
C GLU A 101 36.84 -0.54 -30.67
N VAL A 102 37.11 -1.85 -30.72
CA VAL A 102 36.25 -2.90 -30.19
C VAL A 102 36.91 -3.43 -28.94
N ARG A 103 36.22 -3.35 -27.80
CA ARG A 103 36.72 -3.86 -26.52
C ARG A 103 35.76 -4.89 -25.96
N GLN A 104 36.30 -6.08 -25.64
CA GLN A 104 35.59 -7.17 -25.00
C GLN A 104 36.08 -7.37 -23.57
N ASN A 105 35.22 -7.18 -22.59
CA ASN A 105 35.54 -7.51 -21.21
C ASN A 105 35.51 -9.04 -21.05
N LEU A 106 36.60 -9.64 -20.58
CA LEU A 106 36.67 -11.05 -20.22
C LEU A 106 36.34 -11.25 -18.74
N TRP A 107 36.81 -10.33 -17.92
CA TRP A 107 36.53 -10.29 -16.49
C TRP A 107 36.56 -8.85 -15.98
N ASP A 108 35.49 -8.46 -15.29
CA ASP A 108 35.26 -7.08 -14.84
C ASP A 108 35.41 -6.91 -13.32
N GLY A 109 35.99 -7.91 -12.62
CA GLY A 109 36.05 -7.91 -11.16
C GLY A 109 34.70 -8.17 -10.49
N GLY A 110 33.70 -8.67 -11.23
CA GLY A 110 32.36 -8.97 -10.72
C GLY A 110 31.42 -7.76 -10.67
N LYS A 111 31.75 -6.65 -11.33
CA LYS A 111 30.94 -5.40 -11.34
C LYS A 111 29.54 -5.66 -11.89
N ILE A 112 29.43 -6.29 -13.07
CA ILE A 112 28.12 -6.58 -13.69
C ILE A 112 27.29 -7.54 -12.84
N ARG A 113 27.90 -8.55 -12.24
CA ARG A 113 27.22 -9.47 -11.32
C ARG A 113 26.67 -8.72 -10.10
N ASN A 114 27.49 -7.87 -9.50
CA ASN A 114 27.07 -7.08 -8.35
C ASN A 114 26.01 -6.04 -8.73
N GLN A 115 26.14 -5.39 -9.88
CA GLN A 115 25.12 -4.46 -10.38
C GLN A 115 23.76 -5.16 -10.54
N LYS A 116 23.74 -6.38 -11.11
CA LYS A 116 22.51 -7.17 -11.20
C LYS A 116 21.92 -7.49 -9.82
N ALA A 117 22.77 -7.87 -8.85
CA ALA A 117 22.31 -8.12 -7.49
C ALA A 117 21.76 -6.87 -6.82
N GLN A 118 22.33 -5.69 -7.06
CA GLN A 118 21.81 -4.42 -6.56
C GLN A 118 20.45 -4.07 -7.18
N ILE A 119 20.27 -4.30 -8.49
CA ILE A 119 19.00 -4.07 -9.17
C ILE A 119 17.92 -4.95 -8.53
N GLN A 120 18.18 -6.25 -8.35
CA GLN A 120 17.24 -7.18 -7.73
C GLN A 120 16.88 -6.77 -6.29
N ALA A 121 17.88 -6.42 -5.47
CA ALA A 121 17.64 -5.98 -4.10
C ALA A 121 16.82 -4.68 -4.04
N ALA A 122 17.06 -3.73 -4.95
CA ALA A 122 16.31 -2.48 -5.01
C ALA A 122 14.86 -2.70 -5.48
N THR A 123 14.64 -3.63 -6.41
CA THR A 123 13.27 -4.00 -6.83
C THR A 123 12.52 -4.66 -5.69
N GLU A 124 13.13 -5.61 -4.99
CA GLU A 124 12.51 -6.25 -3.82
C GLU A 124 12.17 -5.24 -2.73
N GLU A 125 13.06 -4.31 -2.41
CA GLU A 125 12.79 -3.23 -1.45
C GLU A 125 11.57 -2.41 -1.86
N SER A 126 11.45 -2.07 -3.16
CA SER A 126 10.32 -1.32 -3.71
C SER A 126 9.01 -2.13 -3.68
N GLU A 127 9.05 -3.44 -3.96
CA GLU A 127 7.89 -4.33 -3.85
C GLU A 127 7.41 -4.41 -2.39
N ARG A 128 8.32 -4.54 -1.41
CA ARG A 128 7.96 -4.54 0.02
C ARG A 128 7.39 -3.22 0.51
N GLN A 129 7.89 -2.11 -0.02
CA GLN A 129 7.30 -0.80 0.27
C GLN A 129 5.87 -0.68 -0.28
N LEU A 130 5.61 -1.26 -1.43
CA LEU A 130 4.27 -1.33 -2.02
C LEU A 130 3.33 -2.20 -1.17
N ASP A 131 3.82 -3.35 -0.63
CA ASP A 131 3.08 -4.18 0.33
C ASP A 131 2.59 -3.35 1.53
N ASN A 132 3.43 -2.46 2.08
CA ASN A 132 3.04 -1.56 3.18
C ASN A 132 1.91 -0.61 2.78
N SER A 133 1.97 -0.06 1.55
CA SER A 133 0.92 0.83 1.05
C SER A 133 -0.42 0.11 0.88
N LEU A 134 -0.40 -1.15 0.42
CA LEU A 134 -1.60 -1.98 0.29
C LEU A 134 -2.15 -2.40 1.65
N TYR A 135 -1.28 -2.56 2.64
CA TYR A 135 -1.71 -2.85 4.00
C TYR A 135 -2.47 -1.68 4.63
N ALA A 136 -1.98 -0.46 4.46
CA ALA A 136 -2.69 0.75 4.88
C ALA A 136 -4.05 0.93 4.16
N LEU A 137 -4.16 0.44 2.91
CA LEU A 137 -5.43 0.40 2.20
C LEU A 137 -6.44 -0.53 2.88
N GLU A 138 -6.01 -1.71 3.36
CA GLU A 138 -6.89 -2.63 4.08
C GLU A 138 -7.44 -2.01 5.36
N GLU A 139 -6.62 -1.32 6.14
CA GLU A 139 -7.08 -0.58 7.32
C GLU A 139 -8.16 0.45 6.96
N ARG A 140 -8.02 1.11 5.80
CA ARG A 140 -9.02 2.06 5.32
C ARG A 140 -10.33 1.39 4.93
N VAL A 141 -10.26 0.22 4.29
CA VAL A 141 -11.44 -0.61 3.97
C VAL A 141 -12.16 -1.02 5.26
N ASP A 142 -11.41 -1.47 6.26
CA ASP A 142 -11.95 -1.87 7.56
C ASP A 142 -12.72 -0.75 8.24
N GLN A 143 -12.11 0.45 8.32
CA GLN A 143 -12.76 1.63 8.91
C GLN A 143 -14.08 1.97 8.21
N VAL A 144 -14.13 1.92 6.88
CA VAL A 144 -15.35 2.18 6.12
C VAL A 144 -16.38 1.08 6.33
N PHE A 145 -15.96 -0.18 6.29
CA PHE A 145 -16.84 -1.34 6.47
C PHE A 145 -17.51 -1.36 7.85
N PHE A 146 -16.72 -1.24 8.92
CA PHE A 146 -17.26 -1.17 10.30
C PHE A 146 -18.09 0.09 10.52
N GLY A 147 -17.74 1.21 9.86
CA GLY A 147 -18.56 2.43 9.87
C GLY A 147 -19.94 2.21 9.28
N ILE A 148 -20.08 1.45 8.17
CA ILE A 148 -21.38 1.09 7.59
C ILE A 148 -22.16 0.18 8.55
N LEU A 149 -21.53 -0.83 9.12
CA LEU A 149 -22.17 -1.73 10.09
C LEU A 149 -22.75 -0.97 11.29
N LEU A 150 -21.98 -0.01 11.83
CA LEU A 150 -22.44 0.85 12.92
C LEU A 150 -23.65 1.68 12.52
N LEU A 151 -23.62 2.29 11.32
CA LEU A 151 -24.73 3.08 10.80
C LEU A 151 -25.99 2.23 10.55
N ASP A 152 -25.84 0.99 10.08
CA ASP A 152 -26.94 0.05 9.90
C ASP A 152 -27.64 -0.27 11.22
N GLU A 153 -26.86 -0.54 12.26
CA GLU A 153 -27.40 -0.81 13.59
C GLU A 153 -28.04 0.44 14.22
N GLN A 154 -27.46 1.62 14.06
CA GLN A 154 -28.05 2.86 14.51
C GLN A 154 -29.38 3.14 13.80
N LEU A 155 -29.47 2.94 12.50
CA LEU A 155 -30.71 3.06 11.73
C LEU A 155 -31.78 2.10 12.23
N SER A 156 -31.40 0.85 12.56
CA SER A 156 -32.31 -0.12 13.16
C SER A 156 -32.86 0.37 14.50
N GLN A 157 -32.03 0.90 15.39
CA GLN A 157 -32.46 1.47 16.67
C GLN A 157 -33.37 2.70 16.49
N HIS A 158 -33.08 3.58 15.51
CA HIS A 158 -33.96 4.71 15.19
C HIS A 158 -35.33 4.27 14.68
N THR A 159 -35.41 3.18 13.89
CA THR A 159 -36.68 2.63 13.46
C THR A 159 -37.52 2.15 14.65
N LEU A 160 -36.90 1.45 15.60
CA LEU A 160 -37.59 1.01 16.83
C LEU A 160 -38.05 2.20 17.68
N LEU A 161 -37.25 3.27 17.75
CA LEU A 161 -37.64 4.50 18.47
C LEU A 161 -38.83 5.20 17.79
N GLU A 162 -38.85 5.30 16.46
CA GLU A 162 -39.97 5.87 15.72
C GLU A 162 -41.27 5.10 15.96
N GLU A 163 -41.22 3.76 16.01
CA GLU A 163 -42.37 2.91 16.32
C GLU A 163 -42.85 3.13 17.77
N GLU A 164 -41.91 3.30 18.73
CA GLU A 164 -42.22 3.58 20.13
C GLU A 164 -42.91 4.93 20.29
N LEU A 165 -42.34 5.95 19.66
CA LEU A 165 -42.91 7.33 19.71
C LEU A 165 -44.28 7.38 19.00
N ALA A 166 -44.48 6.63 17.90
CA ALA A 166 -45.76 6.55 17.23
C ALA A 166 -46.85 5.92 18.13
N ARG A 167 -46.49 4.90 18.93
CA ARG A 167 -47.41 4.31 19.95
C ARG A 167 -47.71 5.33 21.05
N SER A 168 -46.66 5.99 21.60
CA SER A 168 -46.82 7.00 22.61
C SER A 168 -47.71 8.17 22.13
N LEU A 169 -47.58 8.60 20.87
CA LEU A 169 -48.43 9.63 20.28
C LEU A 169 -49.93 9.23 20.33
N LYS A 170 -50.23 7.95 19.93
CA LYS A 170 -51.59 7.44 19.95
C LYS A 170 -52.16 7.42 21.37
N ASP A 171 -51.36 7.03 22.35
CA ASP A 171 -51.78 6.95 23.74
C ASP A 171 -52.03 8.37 24.31
N VAL A 172 -51.14 9.34 24.08
CA VAL A 172 -51.26 10.74 24.51
C VAL A 172 -52.48 11.40 23.85
N GLN A 173 -52.78 11.10 22.59
CA GLN A 173 -54.00 11.57 21.92
C GLN A 173 -55.26 11.03 22.59
N SER A 174 -55.26 9.76 23.04
CA SER A 174 -56.32 9.20 23.82
C SER A 174 -56.45 9.86 25.19
N TYR A 175 -55.34 10.13 25.89
CA TYR A 175 -55.32 10.82 27.16
C TYR A 175 -55.83 12.26 27.04
N ARG A 176 -55.53 12.99 25.95
CA ARG A 176 -56.08 14.29 25.64
C ARG A 176 -57.63 14.22 25.52
N THR A 177 -58.11 13.23 24.79
CA THR A 177 -59.56 13.05 24.61
C THR A 177 -60.27 12.78 25.94
N ASN A 178 -59.59 12.10 26.86
CA ASN A 178 -60.10 11.79 28.21
C ASN A 178 -59.84 12.90 29.25
N GLY A 179 -59.19 14.02 28.85
CA GLY A 179 -58.92 15.15 29.71
C GLY A 179 -57.72 14.98 30.67
N THR A 180 -56.92 13.95 30.51
CA THR A 180 -55.70 13.68 31.32
C THR A 180 -54.40 14.18 30.67
N ALA A 181 -54.44 14.65 29.40
CA ALA A 181 -53.36 15.31 28.69
C ALA A 181 -53.92 16.55 27.96
N ASN A 182 -53.01 17.46 27.51
CA ASN A 182 -53.36 18.68 26.80
C ASN A 182 -52.73 18.70 25.39
N ASP A 183 -52.99 19.75 24.58
CA ASP A 183 -52.46 19.88 23.23
C ASP A 183 -50.91 19.98 23.21
N ALA A 184 -50.31 20.65 24.19
CA ALA A 184 -48.85 20.77 24.29
C ALA A 184 -48.18 19.41 24.55
N ASP A 185 -48.84 18.48 25.23
CA ASP A 185 -48.33 17.12 25.42
C ASP A 185 -48.30 16.33 24.08
N VAL A 186 -49.34 16.53 23.25
CA VAL A 186 -49.37 15.91 21.88
C VAL A 186 -48.29 16.54 21.03
N ASP A 187 -48.13 17.86 21.03
CA ASP A 187 -47.11 18.56 20.27
C ASP A 187 -45.69 18.15 20.70
N ALA A 188 -45.45 17.93 21.99
CA ALA A 188 -44.17 17.47 22.51
C ALA A 188 -43.76 16.11 21.90
N VAL A 189 -44.69 15.13 21.82
CA VAL A 189 -44.41 13.84 21.16
C VAL A 189 -44.18 14.00 19.65
N GLN A 190 -44.93 14.87 18.99
CA GLN A 190 -44.77 15.15 17.58
C GLN A 190 -43.38 15.79 17.28
N VAL A 191 -42.92 16.69 18.10
CA VAL A 191 -41.57 17.28 18.00
C VAL A 191 -40.52 16.20 18.11
N GLU A 192 -40.62 15.28 19.06
CA GLU A 192 -39.66 14.19 19.24
C GLU A 192 -39.63 13.23 18.00
N ILE A 193 -40.81 12.93 17.45
CA ILE A 193 -40.91 12.14 16.19
C ILE A 193 -40.18 12.87 15.05
N LEU A 194 -40.38 14.18 14.90
CA LEU A 194 -39.75 14.93 13.82
C LEU A 194 -38.23 15.01 14.02
N GLN A 195 -37.76 15.19 15.25
CA GLN A 195 -36.30 15.16 15.56
C GLN A 195 -35.71 13.78 15.27
N THR A 196 -36.36 12.70 15.66
CA THR A 196 -35.91 11.32 15.36
C THR A 196 -35.83 11.09 13.85
N ARG A 197 -36.78 11.59 13.06
CA ARG A 197 -36.71 11.53 11.58
C ARG A 197 -35.56 12.33 11.00
N GLN A 198 -35.29 13.53 11.53
CA GLN A 198 -34.12 14.31 11.10
C GLN A 198 -32.82 13.56 11.36
N GLN A 199 -32.67 12.93 12.52
CA GLN A 199 -31.50 12.11 12.84
C GLN A 199 -31.38 10.90 11.90
N ARG A 200 -32.50 10.23 11.60
CA ARG A 200 -32.50 9.13 10.63
C ARG A 200 -32.05 9.56 9.24
N ILE A 201 -32.54 10.71 8.73
CA ILE A 201 -32.10 11.27 7.44
C ILE A 201 -30.57 11.49 7.45
N GLN A 202 -30.01 12.00 8.54
CA GLN A 202 -28.56 12.20 8.67
C GLN A 202 -27.80 10.88 8.65
N LEU A 203 -28.29 9.85 9.37
CA LEU A 203 -27.67 8.51 9.38
C LEU A 203 -27.74 7.85 8.00
N GLU A 204 -28.87 7.93 7.29
CA GLU A 204 -29.03 7.43 5.92
C GLU A 204 -28.06 8.14 4.94
N SER A 205 -27.91 9.46 5.06
CA SER A 205 -26.98 10.24 4.26
C SER A 205 -25.52 9.81 4.51
N ASN A 206 -25.15 9.66 5.77
CA ASN A 206 -23.82 9.20 6.16
C ASN A 206 -23.55 7.78 5.64
N ARG A 207 -24.51 6.87 5.82
CA ARG A 207 -24.42 5.50 5.30
C ARG A 207 -24.20 5.46 3.79
N ASN A 208 -24.96 6.23 3.04
CA ASN A 208 -24.82 6.34 1.59
C ASN A 208 -23.46 6.92 1.18
N ALA A 209 -22.91 7.85 1.97
CA ALA A 209 -21.56 8.37 1.75
C ALA A 209 -20.50 7.27 1.97
N TYR A 210 -20.61 6.49 3.04
CA TYR A 210 -19.70 5.37 3.33
C TYR A 210 -19.81 4.26 2.27
N LEU A 211 -21.01 3.91 1.80
CA LEU A 211 -21.19 2.96 0.69
C LEU A 211 -20.49 3.46 -0.59
N ARG A 212 -20.61 4.75 -0.91
CA ARG A 212 -19.87 5.34 -2.04
C ARG A 212 -18.36 5.29 -1.84
N MET A 213 -17.87 5.52 -0.62
CA MET A 213 -16.44 5.35 -0.31
C MET A 213 -16.00 3.90 -0.52
N LEU A 214 -16.78 2.94 -0.04
CA LEU A 214 -16.50 1.52 -0.24
C LEU A 214 -16.50 1.17 -1.74
N SER A 215 -17.45 1.70 -2.51
CA SER A 215 -17.52 1.53 -3.97
C SER A 215 -16.26 2.06 -4.67
N LEU A 216 -15.77 3.22 -4.27
CA LEU A 216 -14.54 3.78 -4.83
C LEU A 216 -13.31 2.96 -4.48
N LEU A 217 -13.24 2.40 -3.27
CA LEU A 217 -12.13 1.56 -2.83
C LEU A 217 -12.11 0.22 -3.57
N THR A 218 -13.27 -0.44 -3.67
CA THR A 218 -13.38 -1.80 -4.25
C THR A 218 -13.57 -1.82 -5.77
N GLY A 219 -13.98 -0.70 -6.37
CA GLY A 219 -14.36 -0.64 -7.78
C GLY A 219 -15.73 -1.26 -8.10
N GLU A 220 -16.50 -1.68 -7.09
CA GLU A 220 -17.86 -2.18 -7.23
C GLU A 220 -18.90 -1.15 -6.81
N GLU A 221 -20.08 -1.18 -7.44
CA GLU A 221 -21.20 -0.35 -7.03
C GLU A 221 -21.99 -1.04 -5.91
N PHE A 222 -22.12 -0.34 -4.77
CA PHE A 222 -22.97 -0.75 -3.65
C PHE A 222 -24.22 0.13 -3.58
N PRO A 223 -25.38 -0.38 -4.01
CA PRO A 223 -26.64 0.37 -3.91
C PRO A 223 -27.06 0.58 -2.45
N PRO A 224 -27.94 1.58 -2.17
CA PRO A 224 -28.33 1.94 -0.79
C PRO A 224 -28.90 0.80 0.05
N HIS A 225 -29.45 -0.24 -0.57
CA HIS A 225 -30.02 -1.41 0.12
C HIS A 225 -29.01 -2.56 0.32
N THR A 226 -27.72 -2.35 0.03
CA THR A 226 -26.69 -3.36 0.26
C THR A 226 -26.55 -3.65 1.75
N HIS A 227 -26.55 -4.93 2.11
CA HIS A 227 -26.29 -5.40 3.47
C HIS A 227 -24.91 -6.04 3.55
N LEU A 228 -24.13 -5.55 4.51
CA LEU A 228 -22.80 -6.10 4.81
C LEU A 228 -22.95 -7.25 5.81
N GLN A 229 -22.17 -8.31 5.61
CA GLN A 229 -22.11 -9.40 6.57
C GLN A 229 -21.25 -8.97 7.77
N ARG A 230 -21.83 -9.09 8.98
CA ARG A 230 -21.09 -8.85 10.22
C ARG A 230 -19.96 -9.90 10.33
N PRO A 231 -18.69 -9.48 10.44
CA PRO A 231 -17.58 -10.41 10.56
C PRO A 231 -17.67 -11.18 11.88
N GLU A 232 -17.16 -12.42 11.88
CA GLU A 232 -17.02 -13.17 13.11
C GLU A 232 -15.94 -12.56 14.02
N ALA A 233 -16.15 -12.68 15.34
CA ALA A 233 -15.15 -12.25 16.29
C ALA A 233 -13.86 -13.07 16.10
N VAL A 234 -12.75 -12.41 15.84
CA VAL A 234 -11.43 -13.06 15.68
C VAL A 234 -11.00 -13.57 17.04
N LEU A 235 -10.70 -14.88 17.14
CA LEU A 235 -10.08 -15.46 18.32
C LEU A 235 -8.68 -14.85 18.51
N GLU A 236 -8.31 -14.60 19.77
CA GLU A 236 -7.03 -13.99 20.11
C GLU A 236 -5.87 -14.76 19.48
N THR A 237 -5.15 -14.12 18.57
CA THR A 237 -3.91 -14.65 18.01
C THR A 237 -2.75 -14.37 18.95
N THR A 238 -1.90 -15.36 19.17
CA THR A 238 -0.64 -15.26 19.91
C THR A 238 0.22 -14.12 19.32
N GLY A 239 0.70 -13.24 20.19
CA GLY A 239 1.35 -11.95 19.94
C GLY A 239 2.62 -11.95 19.07
N ILE A 240 2.60 -12.60 17.91
CA ILE A 240 3.65 -12.49 16.89
C ILE A 240 3.26 -11.38 15.94
N VAL A 241 4.01 -10.29 15.97
CA VAL A 241 3.87 -9.19 15.02
C VAL A 241 4.27 -9.70 13.63
N ASN A 242 3.31 -9.79 12.71
CA ASN A 242 3.54 -10.22 11.32
C ASN A 242 3.19 -9.09 10.33
N ARG A 243 3.75 -7.92 10.59
CA ARG A 243 3.52 -6.72 9.78
C ARG A 243 4.39 -6.72 8.52
N PRO A 244 3.87 -6.27 7.36
CA PRO A 244 4.64 -6.19 6.12
C PRO A 244 5.82 -5.22 6.22
N GLU A 245 5.78 -4.23 7.12
CA GLU A 245 6.89 -3.31 7.39
C GLU A 245 8.16 -4.05 7.83
N LEU A 246 8.04 -5.16 8.56
CA LEU A 246 9.21 -5.94 8.97
C LEU A 246 9.94 -6.54 7.76
N ARG A 247 9.20 -7.02 6.77
CA ARG A 247 9.77 -7.54 5.51
C ARG A 247 10.44 -6.43 4.69
N TRP A 248 9.90 -5.22 4.78
CA TRP A 248 10.53 -4.06 4.12
C TRP A 248 11.86 -3.71 4.79
N TYR A 249 11.96 -3.70 6.13
CA TYR A 249 13.24 -3.52 6.81
C TYR A 249 14.24 -4.62 6.47
N GLU A 250 13.81 -5.88 6.38
CA GLU A 250 14.66 -7.00 5.93
C GLU A 250 15.19 -6.78 4.51
N ALA A 251 14.35 -6.32 3.59
CA ALA A 251 14.75 -6.01 2.22
C ALA A 251 15.77 -4.84 2.17
N GLN A 252 15.60 -3.82 3.01
CA GLN A 252 16.58 -2.74 3.15
C GLN A 252 17.93 -3.24 3.68
N GLU A 253 17.94 -4.08 4.73
CA GLU A 253 19.15 -4.70 5.25
C GLU A 253 19.86 -5.54 4.16
N GLN A 254 19.09 -6.30 3.37
CA GLN A 254 19.62 -7.07 2.24
C GLN A 254 20.21 -6.15 1.17
N SER A 255 19.57 -5.05 0.84
CA SER A 255 20.06 -4.04 -0.10
C SER A 255 21.42 -3.49 0.34
N VAL A 256 21.57 -3.12 1.61
CA VAL A 256 22.85 -2.67 2.18
C VAL A 256 23.92 -3.76 2.15
N SER A 257 23.53 -5.02 2.44
CA SER A 257 24.44 -6.18 2.36
C SER A 257 25.00 -6.38 0.95
N VAL A 258 24.16 -6.25 -0.08
CA VAL A 258 24.55 -6.35 -1.48
C VAL A 258 25.48 -5.18 -1.87
N GLN A 259 25.16 -3.95 -1.43
CA GLN A 259 26.03 -2.79 -1.62
C GLN A 259 27.41 -3.00 -0.96
N ARG A 260 27.45 -3.56 0.24
CA ARG A 260 28.71 -3.88 0.96
C ARG A 260 29.57 -4.89 0.19
N LYS A 261 28.96 -5.94 -0.37
CA LYS A 261 29.64 -6.88 -1.28
C LYS A 261 30.16 -6.17 -2.53
N GLY A 262 29.42 -5.20 -3.04
CA GLY A 262 29.79 -4.37 -4.19
C GLY A 262 31.04 -3.55 -4.01
N LEU A 263 31.38 -3.13 -2.79
CA LEU A 263 32.63 -2.42 -2.53
C LEU A 263 33.87 -3.23 -2.97
N GLN A 264 33.79 -4.56 -2.93
CA GLN A 264 34.88 -5.44 -3.35
C GLN A 264 35.19 -5.31 -4.84
N THR A 265 34.19 -5.06 -5.67
CA THR A 265 34.37 -4.95 -7.12
C THR A 265 35.20 -3.73 -7.54
N GLY A 266 35.27 -2.71 -6.66
CA GLY A 266 36.02 -1.48 -6.90
C GLY A 266 37.56 -1.66 -6.88
N TYR A 267 38.05 -2.65 -6.11
CA TYR A 267 39.49 -2.91 -5.97
C TYR A 267 39.95 -4.24 -6.60
N LEU A 268 39.09 -4.96 -7.28
CA LEU A 268 39.44 -6.14 -8.06
C LEU A 268 39.93 -5.70 -9.44
N PRO A 269 40.93 -6.41 -10.01
CA PRO A 269 41.41 -6.11 -11.37
C PRO A 269 40.36 -6.41 -12.42
N SER A 270 40.54 -5.91 -13.63
CA SER A 270 39.72 -6.26 -14.80
C SER A 270 40.64 -6.66 -15.97
N PHE A 271 40.13 -7.57 -16.79
CA PHE A 271 40.80 -8.07 -17.99
C PHE A 271 39.87 -7.86 -19.19
N SER A 272 40.43 -7.25 -20.26
CA SER A 272 39.74 -7.05 -21.51
C SER A 272 40.62 -7.29 -22.70
N LEU A 273 40.07 -7.76 -23.80
CA LEU A 273 40.70 -7.77 -25.12
C LEU A 273 40.26 -6.49 -25.84
N PHE A 274 41.13 -5.99 -26.68
CA PHE A 274 40.82 -4.87 -27.56
C PHE A 274 41.39 -5.09 -28.97
N ALA A 275 40.63 -4.59 -29.94
CA ALA A 275 41.06 -4.47 -31.32
C ALA A 275 40.80 -3.02 -31.78
N GLN A 276 41.83 -2.37 -32.27
CA GLN A 276 41.77 -1.01 -32.77
C GLN A 276 42.07 -1.00 -34.26
N GLY A 277 41.26 -0.31 -35.04
CA GLY A 277 41.56 0.08 -36.41
C GLY A 277 41.64 1.59 -36.48
N ALA A 278 42.73 2.14 -37.01
CA ALA A 278 42.87 3.59 -37.08
C ALA A 278 43.39 4.05 -38.43
N TYR A 279 43.05 5.30 -38.77
CA TYR A 279 43.54 6.06 -39.92
C TYR A 279 44.02 7.41 -39.45
N GLY A 280 45.28 7.72 -39.70
CA GLY A 280 45.85 8.96 -39.20
C GLY A 280 47.19 9.33 -39.83
N ASN A 281 47.63 10.57 -39.51
CA ASN A 281 48.94 11.08 -39.81
C ASN A 281 49.56 11.64 -38.52
N PRO A 282 50.71 11.13 -38.04
CA PRO A 282 51.36 9.93 -38.56
C PRO A 282 50.51 8.65 -38.27
N GLY A 283 50.74 7.60 -39.07
CA GLY A 283 50.21 6.28 -38.78
C GLY A 283 50.94 5.60 -37.62
N LEU A 284 50.88 4.27 -37.52
CA LEU A 284 51.62 3.50 -36.51
C LEU A 284 53.14 3.66 -36.68
N ASP A 285 53.58 3.73 -37.94
CA ASP A 285 54.99 4.02 -38.30
C ASP A 285 55.20 5.56 -38.25
N ILE A 286 55.66 6.04 -37.13
CA ILE A 286 55.89 7.45 -36.88
C ILE A 286 56.94 8.07 -37.78
N LEU A 287 57.78 7.25 -38.48
CA LEU A 287 58.82 7.70 -39.41
C LEU A 287 58.27 8.16 -40.76
N LYS A 288 56.99 7.88 -41.02
CA LYS A 288 56.38 8.16 -42.32
C LYS A 288 55.29 9.27 -42.14
N ASP A 289 55.59 10.46 -42.58
CA ASP A 289 54.65 11.57 -42.66
C ASP A 289 53.62 11.37 -43.79
N LYS A 290 52.71 10.43 -43.58
CA LYS A 290 51.62 10.10 -44.49
C LYS A 290 50.43 9.56 -43.75
N PHE A 291 49.24 9.90 -44.22
CA PHE A 291 48.03 9.22 -43.77
C PHE A 291 48.08 7.70 -44.09
N ARG A 292 47.91 6.88 -43.06
CA ARG A 292 47.90 5.42 -43.18
C ARG A 292 46.85 4.81 -42.28
N ALA A 293 46.29 3.72 -42.80
CA ALA A 293 45.48 2.81 -41.98
C ALA A 293 46.42 1.85 -41.25
N TYR A 294 46.07 1.50 -40.01
CA TYR A 294 46.75 0.51 -39.20
C TYR A 294 45.80 -0.15 -38.24
N TYR A 295 46.16 -1.27 -37.68
CA TYR A 295 45.41 -1.95 -36.62
C TYR A 295 46.36 -2.33 -35.49
N LEU A 296 45.73 -2.44 -34.28
CA LEU A 296 46.38 -2.91 -33.07
C LEU A 296 45.43 -3.86 -32.33
N VAL A 297 45.92 -5.03 -31.95
CA VAL A 297 45.14 -5.99 -31.15
C VAL A 297 45.94 -6.35 -29.92
N GLY A 298 45.25 -6.44 -28.78
CA GLY A 298 45.92 -6.71 -27.52
C GLY A 298 44.99 -7.06 -26.38
N ALA A 299 45.60 -7.36 -25.24
CA ALA A 299 44.94 -7.54 -23.99
C ALA A 299 45.26 -6.40 -23.05
N ARG A 300 44.27 -5.94 -22.28
CA ARG A 300 44.43 -4.87 -21.30
C ARG A 300 44.11 -5.40 -19.91
N PHE A 301 45.06 -5.26 -19.01
CA PHE A 301 44.88 -5.50 -17.58
C PHE A 301 44.81 -4.11 -16.88
N THR A 302 43.74 -3.94 -16.08
CA THR A 302 43.57 -2.70 -15.32
C THR A 302 43.32 -3.04 -13.87
N TRP A 303 44.12 -2.47 -12.97
CA TRP A 303 43.97 -2.62 -11.54
C TRP A 303 44.03 -1.25 -10.88
N ASN A 304 42.90 -0.81 -10.29
CA ASN A 304 42.82 0.51 -9.69
C ASN A 304 42.94 0.40 -8.15
N PHE A 305 44.05 0.89 -7.60
CA PHE A 305 44.30 0.92 -6.17
C PHE A 305 43.67 2.12 -5.46
N GLY A 306 43.25 3.15 -6.18
CA GLY A 306 42.68 4.37 -5.62
C GLY A 306 41.43 4.13 -4.82
N SER A 307 40.61 3.12 -5.19
CA SER A 307 39.40 2.74 -4.46
C SER A 307 39.69 2.16 -3.05
N LEU A 308 40.93 1.74 -2.77
CA LEU A 308 41.28 1.27 -1.42
C LEU A 308 41.40 2.44 -0.42
N TYR A 309 41.63 3.68 -0.88
CA TYR A 309 41.74 4.83 0.01
C TYR A 309 40.41 5.15 0.73
N THR A 310 39.30 4.95 0.08
CA THR A 310 37.97 5.24 0.63
C THR A 310 37.30 4.01 1.24
N LEU A 311 37.75 2.79 0.95
CA LEU A 311 37.12 1.52 1.29
C LEU A 311 36.73 1.41 2.77
N LYS A 312 37.64 1.86 3.68
CA LYS A 312 37.35 1.80 5.12
C LYS A 312 36.19 2.71 5.51
N ASN A 313 36.11 3.89 4.95
CA ASN A 313 35.07 4.88 5.23
C ASN A 313 33.76 4.46 4.55
N ASP A 314 33.81 3.91 3.33
CA ASP A 314 32.64 3.41 2.62
C ASP A 314 32.00 2.23 3.37
N ARG A 315 32.80 1.29 3.90
CA ARG A 315 32.31 0.23 4.78
C ARG A 315 31.63 0.79 6.03
N LYS A 316 32.27 1.72 6.74
CA LYS A 316 31.69 2.35 7.93
C LYS A 316 30.38 3.07 7.62
N LYS A 317 30.29 3.72 6.46
CA LYS A 317 29.06 4.39 6.00
C LYS A 317 27.92 3.37 5.85
N LEU A 318 28.19 2.21 5.23
CA LEU A 318 27.19 1.15 5.10
C LEU A 318 26.84 0.48 6.43
N ASP A 319 27.83 0.31 7.33
CA ASP A 319 27.59 -0.18 8.70
C ASP A 319 26.69 0.79 9.49
N ASN A 320 26.90 2.10 9.36
CA ASN A 320 26.05 3.12 9.96
C ASN A 320 24.63 3.10 9.33
N GLN A 321 24.52 2.88 8.02
CA GLN A 321 23.23 2.75 7.35
C GLN A 321 22.45 1.53 7.85
N LEU A 322 23.13 0.40 8.04
CA LEU A 322 22.56 -0.80 8.63
C LEU A 322 22.04 -0.54 10.05
N GLN A 323 22.87 0.10 10.91
CA GLN A 323 22.45 0.46 12.27
C GLN A 323 21.25 1.41 12.28
N LYS A 324 21.16 2.34 11.31
CA LYS A 324 20.02 3.23 11.15
C LYS A 324 18.75 2.43 10.84
N ILE A 325 18.80 1.51 9.88
CA ILE A 325 17.67 0.64 9.53
C ILE A 325 17.22 -0.19 10.75
N GLN A 326 18.16 -0.77 11.50
CA GLN A 326 17.87 -1.51 12.70
C GLN A 326 17.20 -0.65 13.79
N SER A 327 17.68 0.58 13.98
CA SER A 327 17.06 1.53 14.92
C SER A 327 15.65 1.93 14.48
N GLU A 328 15.39 2.10 13.19
CA GLU A 328 14.06 2.40 12.64
C GLU A 328 13.12 1.20 12.81
N ARG A 329 13.61 -0.03 12.60
CA ARG A 329 12.85 -1.26 12.88
C ARG A 329 12.51 -1.40 14.36
N ASP A 330 13.47 -1.14 15.24
CA ASP A 330 13.24 -1.23 16.68
C ASP A 330 12.24 -0.17 17.15
N LEU A 331 12.30 1.04 16.59
CA LEU A 331 11.31 2.10 16.82
C LEU A 331 9.93 1.69 16.34
N PHE A 332 9.83 1.08 15.16
CA PHE A 332 8.57 0.55 14.64
C PHE A 332 7.98 -0.50 15.57
N LEU A 333 8.78 -1.48 16.01
CA LEU A 333 8.34 -2.51 16.96
C LEU A 333 7.90 -1.91 18.29
N PHE A 334 8.62 -0.90 18.79
CA PHE A 334 8.24 -0.18 20.01
C PHE A 334 6.84 0.46 19.85
N HIS A 335 6.59 1.17 18.75
CA HIS A 335 5.27 1.76 18.49
C HIS A 335 4.18 0.70 18.32
N THR A 336 4.47 -0.40 17.63
CA THR A 336 3.53 -1.51 17.48
C THR A 336 3.16 -2.12 18.83
N HIS A 337 4.12 -2.31 19.74
CA HIS A 337 3.84 -2.81 21.10
C HIS A 337 3.01 -1.81 21.92
N LEU A 338 3.24 -0.49 21.76
CA LEU A 338 2.38 0.52 22.40
C LEU A 338 0.94 0.45 21.88
N GLN A 339 0.77 0.34 20.56
CA GLN A 339 -0.56 0.19 19.96
C GLN A 339 -1.25 -1.10 20.41
N LEU A 340 -0.53 -2.22 20.48
CA LEU A 340 -1.08 -3.47 21.01
C LEU A 340 -1.56 -3.33 22.46
N ALA A 341 -0.79 -2.65 23.30
CA ALA A 341 -1.18 -2.41 24.70
C ALA A 341 -2.43 -1.51 24.81
N GLU A 342 -2.55 -0.50 23.94
CA GLU A 342 -3.72 0.38 23.86
C GLU A 342 -4.95 -0.40 23.38
N GLU A 343 -4.82 -1.21 22.31
CA GLU A 343 -5.89 -2.05 21.78
C GLU A 343 -6.37 -3.08 22.82
N ASP A 344 -5.44 -3.76 23.52
CA ASP A 344 -5.78 -4.71 24.58
C ASP A 344 -6.55 -4.03 25.71
N GLY A 345 -6.13 -2.82 26.12
CA GLY A 345 -6.84 -2.02 27.13
C GLY A 345 -8.25 -1.63 26.68
N THR A 346 -8.41 -1.21 25.43
CA THR A 346 -9.70 -0.83 24.83
C THR A 346 -10.63 -2.05 24.74
N ILE A 347 -10.13 -3.18 24.23
CA ILE A 347 -10.90 -4.44 24.15
C ILE A 347 -11.37 -4.88 25.53
N GLN A 348 -10.50 -4.82 26.54
CA GLN A 348 -10.87 -5.16 27.92
C GLN A 348 -11.95 -4.24 28.48
N THR A 349 -11.83 -2.93 28.24
CA THR A 349 -12.82 -1.92 28.65
C THR A 349 -14.16 -2.19 28.01
N LEU A 350 -14.21 -2.38 26.70
CA LEU A 350 -15.44 -2.66 25.94
C LEU A 350 -16.12 -3.95 26.44
N ARG A 351 -15.34 -5.01 26.70
CA ARG A 351 -15.87 -6.27 27.28
C ARG A 351 -16.47 -6.07 28.67
N GLN A 352 -15.94 -5.17 29.47
CA GLN A 352 -16.49 -4.86 30.79
C GLN A 352 -17.78 -4.01 30.65
N GLN A 353 -17.78 -2.98 29.81
CA GLN A 353 -18.96 -2.15 29.55
C GLN A 353 -20.13 -2.99 29.02
N MET A 354 -19.89 -3.89 28.09
CA MET A 354 -20.93 -4.78 27.52
C MET A 354 -21.57 -5.69 28.55
N LYS A 355 -20.89 -6.04 29.67
CA LYS A 355 -21.52 -6.81 30.75
C LYS A 355 -22.60 -6.01 31.49
N GLU A 356 -22.43 -4.69 31.57
CA GLU A 356 -23.39 -3.81 32.24
C GLU A 356 -24.51 -3.34 31.32
N ASP A 357 -24.31 -3.35 29.99
CA ASP A 357 -25.29 -2.81 29.01
C ASP A 357 -26.64 -3.50 29.11
N GLU A 358 -26.68 -4.83 29.21
CA GLU A 358 -27.93 -5.60 29.31
C GLU A 358 -28.74 -5.21 30.54
N GLU A 359 -28.06 -5.03 31.70
CA GLU A 359 -28.68 -4.65 32.94
C GLU A 359 -29.17 -3.20 32.91
N ILE A 360 -28.39 -2.30 32.34
CA ILE A 360 -28.78 -0.89 32.12
C ILE A 360 -30.05 -0.84 31.26
N ILE A 361 -30.07 -1.55 30.14
CA ILE A 361 -31.25 -1.58 29.24
C ILE A 361 -32.47 -2.15 29.98
N ARG A 362 -32.30 -3.23 30.73
CA ARG A 362 -33.37 -3.83 31.51
C ARG A 362 -33.96 -2.86 32.54
N LEU A 363 -33.10 -2.15 33.27
CA LEU A 363 -33.52 -1.16 34.27
C LEU A 363 -34.20 0.06 33.62
N ARG A 364 -33.64 0.58 32.51
CA ARG A 364 -34.26 1.69 31.76
C ARG A 364 -35.63 1.34 31.21
N LYS A 365 -35.79 0.11 30.67
CA LYS A 365 -37.07 -0.41 30.22
C LYS A 365 -38.13 -0.43 31.37
N ASN A 366 -37.71 -0.90 32.55
CA ASN A 366 -38.62 -0.92 33.72
C ASN A 366 -39.05 0.46 34.16
N ILE A 367 -38.10 1.43 34.15
CA ILE A 367 -38.37 2.84 34.49
C ILE A 367 -39.35 3.41 33.46
N ARG A 368 -39.15 3.20 32.17
CA ARG A 368 -40.05 3.68 31.11
C ARG A 368 -41.47 3.09 31.28
N LEU A 369 -41.58 1.79 31.48
CA LEU A 369 -42.89 1.14 31.69
C LEU A 369 -43.64 1.70 32.92
N SER A 370 -42.89 2.00 34.01
CA SER A 370 -43.44 2.67 35.18
C SER A 370 -43.89 4.10 34.88
N ALA A 371 -43.13 4.84 34.08
CA ALA A 371 -43.46 6.18 33.63
C ALA A 371 -44.74 6.17 32.75
N GLU A 372 -44.87 5.23 31.83
CA GLU A 372 -46.09 5.05 31.02
C GLU A 372 -47.33 4.86 31.89
N ALA A 373 -47.28 3.95 32.87
CA ALA A 373 -48.36 3.71 33.80
C ALA A 373 -48.72 4.95 34.61
N LYS A 374 -47.74 5.77 35.04
CA LYS A 374 -47.95 7.01 35.78
C LYS A 374 -48.57 8.09 34.90
N VAL A 375 -48.18 8.23 33.65
CA VAL A 375 -48.79 9.16 32.69
C VAL A 375 -50.23 8.79 32.44
N ALA A 376 -50.52 7.48 32.23
CA ALA A 376 -51.87 6.96 32.05
C ALA A 376 -52.82 7.35 33.23
N ASN A 377 -52.26 7.41 34.46
CA ASN A 377 -52.98 7.80 35.68
C ASN A 377 -52.91 9.31 35.98
N GLY A 378 -52.32 10.14 35.10
CA GLY A 378 -52.23 11.58 35.28
C GLY A 378 -51.27 12.03 36.40
N THR A 379 -50.35 11.15 36.87
CA THR A 379 -49.40 11.41 37.98
C THR A 379 -47.99 11.75 37.53
N LEU A 380 -47.73 11.68 36.21
CA LEU A 380 -46.46 12.08 35.60
C LEU A 380 -46.74 12.85 34.30
N SER A 381 -45.86 13.77 33.94
CA SER A 381 -45.99 14.53 32.69
C SER A 381 -45.54 13.68 31.47
N VAL A 382 -46.15 13.97 30.29
CA VAL A 382 -45.72 13.37 29.02
C VAL A 382 -44.25 13.72 28.70
N SER A 383 -43.82 14.92 29.05
CA SER A 383 -42.41 15.34 28.87
C SER A 383 -41.42 14.48 29.68
N ASP A 384 -41.81 14.04 30.88
CA ASP A 384 -40.97 13.14 31.68
C ASP A 384 -40.97 11.72 31.12
N LEU A 385 -42.10 11.24 30.56
CA LEU A 385 -42.13 9.97 29.83
C LEU A 385 -41.20 10.01 28.61
N LEU A 386 -41.21 11.06 27.83
CA LEU A 386 -40.32 11.20 26.67
C LEU A 386 -38.84 11.12 27.05
N LYS A 387 -38.45 11.71 28.22
CA LYS A 387 -37.08 11.57 28.73
C LYS A 387 -36.70 10.12 29.00
N GLU A 388 -37.60 9.31 29.55
CA GLU A 388 -37.34 7.91 29.85
C GLU A 388 -37.30 7.04 28.55
N ILE A 389 -38.14 7.35 27.57
CA ILE A 389 -38.09 6.69 26.22
C ILE A 389 -36.71 7.00 25.59
N THR A 390 -36.31 8.27 25.60
CA THR A 390 -34.99 8.65 25.02
C THR A 390 -33.85 8.02 25.81
N ALA A 391 -33.92 7.93 27.13
CA ALA A 391 -32.88 7.32 27.97
C ALA A 391 -32.75 5.82 27.74
N GLU A 392 -33.85 5.06 27.52
CA GLU A 392 -33.80 3.65 27.13
C GLU A 392 -33.18 3.50 25.73
N ASN A 393 -33.57 4.34 24.77
CA ASN A 393 -33.00 4.30 23.42
C ASN A 393 -31.49 4.58 23.41
N LEU A 394 -31.02 5.57 24.16
CA LEU A 394 -29.58 5.86 24.30
C LEU A 394 -28.81 4.66 24.89
N ALA A 395 -29.38 3.97 25.87
CA ALA A 395 -28.77 2.75 26.43
C ALA A 395 -28.64 1.63 25.38
N ARG A 396 -29.66 1.42 24.54
CA ARG A 396 -29.63 0.47 23.44
C ARG A 396 -28.58 0.84 22.37
N GLN A 397 -28.50 2.13 22.02
CA GLN A 397 -27.51 2.63 21.08
C GLN A 397 -26.09 2.45 21.62
N ALA A 398 -25.85 2.69 22.91
CA ALA A 398 -24.55 2.48 23.55
C ALA A 398 -24.11 1.01 23.45
N LYS A 399 -25.00 0.05 23.74
CA LYS A 399 -24.69 -1.38 23.59
C LYS A 399 -24.25 -1.72 22.16
N VAL A 400 -25.01 -1.27 21.16
CA VAL A 400 -24.70 -1.51 19.75
C VAL A 400 -23.36 -0.92 19.37
N LEU A 401 -23.06 0.30 19.84
CA LEU A 401 -21.77 0.95 19.62
C LEU A 401 -20.63 0.12 20.22
N HIS A 402 -20.77 -0.35 21.48
CA HIS A 402 -19.75 -1.19 22.14
C HIS A 402 -19.52 -2.49 21.39
N GLU A 403 -20.58 -3.14 20.89
CA GLU A 403 -20.48 -4.39 20.11
C GLU A 403 -19.69 -4.19 18.80
N ILE A 404 -19.99 -3.16 18.02
CA ILE A 404 -19.31 -2.90 16.75
C ILE A 404 -17.87 -2.43 16.98
N GLN A 405 -17.66 -1.58 18.00
CA GLN A 405 -16.32 -1.17 18.39
C GLN A 405 -15.47 -2.36 18.81
N LEU A 406 -16.01 -3.27 19.62
CA LEU A 406 -15.28 -4.48 20.03
C LEU A 406 -14.85 -5.32 18.82
N LEU A 407 -15.74 -5.54 17.86
CA LEU A 407 -15.39 -6.26 16.62
C LEU A 407 -14.30 -5.52 15.83
N MET A 408 -14.41 -4.21 15.69
CA MET A 408 -13.43 -3.38 14.99
C MET A 408 -12.05 -3.49 15.65
N HIS A 409 -11.96 -3.31 16.98
CA HIS A 409 -10.69 -3.38 17.72
C HIS A 409 -10.09 -4.80 17.71
N LEU A 410 -10.90 -5.87 17.74
CA LEU A 410 -10.42 -7.23 17.57
C LEU A 410 -9.79 -7.46 16.18
N HIS A 411 -10.38 -6.89 15.14
CA HIS A 411 -9.82 -6.95 13.80
C HIS A 411 -8.56 -6.09 13.66
N GLN A 412 -8.54 -4.88 14.21
CA GLN A 412 -7.35 -4.01 14.23
C GLN A 412 -6.18 -4.67 14.96
N ARG A 413 -6.44 -5.26 16.12
CA ARG A 413 -5.43 -6.01 16.89
C ARG A 413 -4.80 -7.18 16.10
N LYS A 414 -5.59 -7.86 15.27
CA LYS A 414 -5.08 -8.93 14.39
C LYS A 414 -4.08 -8.41 13.35
N HIS A 415 -4.25 -7.17 12.94
CA HIS A 415 -3.39 -6.51 11.96
C HIS A 415 -2.14 -5.85 12.59
N LEU A 416 -2.03 -5.77 13.90
CA LEU A 416 -0.83 -5.31 14.61
C LEU A 416 0.16 -6.44 14.85
#